data_9b1f3d5a5a403f473faaf5224cc22766
#
_entry.id   9b1f3d5a5a403f473faaf5224cc22766
#
_cell.length_a   1.000
_cell.length_b   1.000
_cell.length_c   1.000
_cell.angle_alpha   90.00
_cell.angle_beta   90.00
_cell.angle_gamma   90.00
#
_symmetry.space_group_name_H-M   'P 1'
#
loop_
_entity.id
_entity.type
_entity.pdbx_description
1 polymer ?
#
loop_
_entity_poly.entity_id
_entity_poly.type
_entity_poly.pdbx_seq_one_letter_code
_entity_poly.pdbx_strand_id
1 'polypeptide(L)'
;MKKKNGEDRTYVLDSSAFLTMFEDEDGADVVQELLEKAKREEIIIFTSFATFAEIFYVTFRELGEKEARNRVALMNELTISRAESTKELGIIAGRLKATKRISFADAWIAATAVFYDATLVHKDPEFQQLMDKIRVIELPYKKTA
;
A
#
# COMPACT_ATOMS: atom_id res chain seq x y z
N MET A 1 -10.05 17.02 -7.23
CA MET A 1 -9.63 18.15 -6.40
C MET A 1 -8.15 18.41 -6.57
N LYS A 2 -7.79 19.64 -6.84
CA LYS A 2 -6.38 20.01 -7.00
C LYS A 2 -5.67 20.00 -5.66
N LYS A 3 -4.49 19.41 -5.63
CA LYS A 3 -3.66 19.37 -4.44
C LYS A 3 -2.84 20.65 -4.36
N LYS A 4 -2.80 21.25 -3.18
CA LYS A 4 -2.07 22.50 -2.97
C LYS A 4 -0.57 22.19 -2.94
N ASN A 5 0.20 23.05 -3.62
CA ASN A 5 1.68 23.00 -3.57
C ASN A 5 2.27 21.64 -3.99
N GLY A 6 1.56 20.89 -4.83
CA GLY A 6 2.05 19.59 -5.29
C GLY A 6 2.10 18.52 -4.22
N GLU A 7 1.59 18.78 -3.02
CA GLU A 7 1.56 17.80 -1.95
C GLU A 7 0.34 16.92 -2.05
N ASP A 8 0.54 15.63 -1.95
CA ASP A 8 -0.53 14.65 -1.89
C ASP A 8 -1.09 14.61 -0.47
N ARG A 9 -2.40 14.45 -0.36
CA ARG A 9 -3.06 14.35 0.94
C ARG A 9 -3.63 12.95 1.18
N THR A 10 -3.69 12.12 0.15
CA THR A 10 -4.25 10.77 0.25
C THR A 10 -3.25 9.78 -0.30
N TYR A 11 -3.01 8.73 0.45
CA TYR A 11 -2.02 7.71 0.13
C TYR A 11 -2.61 6.33 0.28
N VAL A 12 -2.06 5.39 -0.49
CA VAL A 12 -2.32 3.95 -0.30
C VAL A 12 -0.98 3.30 -0.04
N LEU A 13 -0.88 2.55 1.05
CA LEU A 13 0.32 1.77 1.34
C LEU A 13 0.13 0.34 0.82
N ASP A 14 1.03 -0.07 -0.08
CA ASP A 14 1.09 -1.43 -0.56
C ASP A 14 1.69 -2.36 0.51
N SER A 15 1.50 -3.65 0.33
CA SER A 15 2.10 -4.65 1.23
C SER A 15 3.61 -4.50 1.33
N SER A 16 4.28 -4.18 0.21
CA SER A 16 5.73 -3.98 0.21
C SER A 16 6.16 -2.79 1.08
N ALA A 17 5.31 -1.76 1.19
CA ALA A 17 5.59 -0.63 2.06
C ALA A 17 5.53 -1.04 3.54
N PHE A 18 4.51 -1.82 3.93
CA PHE A 18 4.42 -2.34 5.29
C PHE A 18 5.59 -3.26 5.62
N LEU A 19 5.96 -4.15 4.69
CA LEU A 19 7.09 -5.04 4.90
C LEU A 19 8.39 -4.27 5.07
N THR A 20 8.59 -3.21 4.28
CA THR A 20 9.74 -2.33 4.42
C THR A 20 9.82 -1.77 5.84
N MET A 21 8.68 -1.35 6.39
CA MET A 21 8.64 -0.83 7.76
C MET A 21 8.91 -1.93 8.80
N PHE A 22 8.22 -3.06 8.69
CA PHE A 22 8.37 -4.15 9.65
C PHE A 22 9.77 -4.76 9.64
N GLU A 23 10.41 -4.80 8.48
CA GLU A 23 11.76 -5.37 8.35
C GLU A 23 12.87 -4.32 8.51
N ASP A 24 12.50 -3.07 8.78
CA ASP A 24 13.43 -1.95 8.94
C ASP A 24 14.40 -1.84 7.75
N GLU A 25 13.86 -1.93 6.56
CA GLU A 25 14.62 -1.81 5.33
C GLU A 25 14.74 -0.34 4.87
N ASP A 26 15.55 -0.11 3.85
CA ASP A 26 15.69 1.22 3.25
C ASP A 26 14.30 1.69 2.80
N GLY A 27 13.91 2.89 3.23
CA GLY A 27 12.58 3.44 2.97
C GLY A 27 11.63 3.34 4.15
N ALA A 28 11.99 2.61 5.22
CA ALA A 28 11.15 2.51 6.41
C ALA A 28 10.83 3.87 7.01
N ASP A 29 11.79 4.79 6.97
CA ASP A 29 11.61 6.15 7.48
C ASP A 29 10.54 6.92 6.71
N VAL A 30 10.44 6.69 5.40
CA VAL A 30 9.39 7.32 4.57
C VAL A 30 8.02 6.84 5.00
N VAL A 31 7.87 5.53 5.21
CA VAL A 31 6.59 4.94 5.64
C VAL A 31 6.21 5.44 7.04
N GLN A 32 7.17 5.46 7.95
CA GLN A 32 6.93 5.94 9.31
C GLN A 32 6.51 7.41 9.32
N GLU A 33 7.15 8.25 8.50
CA GLU A 33 6.79 9.66 8.40
C GLU A 33 5.36 9.83 7.90
N LEU A 34 4.93 9.04 6.93
CA LEU A 34 3.55 9.08 6.44
C LEU A 34 2.57 8.67 7.53
N LEU A 35 2.88 7.62 8.29
CA LEU A 35 2.02 7.19 9.39
C LEU A 35 1.92 8.24 10.48
N GLU A 36 3.02 8.95 10.79
CA GLU A 36 3.00 10.05 11.75
C GLU A 36 2.15 11.21 11.25
N LYS A 37 2.25 11.53 9.96
CA LYS A 37 1.41 12.59 9.37
C LYS A 37 -0.07 12.22 9.44
N ALA A 38 -0.41 10.95 9.20
CA ALA A 38 -1.78 10.49 9.31
C ALA A 38 -2.29 10.59 10.75
N LYS A 39 -1.44 10.29 11.72
CA LYS A 39 -1.77 10.40 13.13
C LYS A 39 -2.06 11.85 13.52
N ARG A 40 -1.36 12.80 12.91
CA ARG A 40 -1.59 14.24 13.11
C ARG A 40 -2.72 14.79 12.24
N GLU A 41 -3.41 13.92 11.53
CA GLU A 41 -4.53 14.28 10.64
C GLU A 41 -4.13 15.22 9.49
N GLU A 42 -2.86 15.17 9.09
CA GLU A 42 -2.36 15.94 7.95
C GLU A 42 -2.62 15.27 6.62
N ILE A 43 -2.71 13.95 6.62
CA ILE A 43 -2.97 13.12 5.44
C ILE A 43 -3.92 11.98 5.81
N ILE A 44 -4.46 11.35 4.77
CA ILE A 44 -5.29 10.15 4.91
C ILE A 44 -4.58 8.99 4.23
N ILE A 45 -4.49 7.86 4.92
CA ILE A 45 -3.90 6.64 4.37
C ILE A 45 -4.98 5.58 4.26
N PHE A 46 -5.13 5.03 3.07
CA PHE A 46 -5.97 3.84 2.83
C PHE A 46 -5.09 2.61 2.66
N THR A 47 -5.60 1.49 3.11
CA THR A 47 -4.94 0.20 2.96
C THR A 47 -5.98 -0.80 2.48
N SER A 48 -5.69 -1.46 1.35
CA SER A 48 -6.60 -2.45 0.78
C SER A 48 -6.82 -3.61 1.75
N PHE A 49 -8.04 -4.15 1.75
CA PHE A 49 -8.33 -5.38 2.47
C PHE A 49 -7.35 -6.50 2.09
N ALA A 50 -6.92 -6.54 0.82
CA ALA A 50 -6.00 -7.55 0.33
C ALA A 50 -4.63 -7.47 1.01
N THR A 51 -4.19 -6.27 1.36
CA THR A 51 -2.90 -6.04 2.00
C THR A 51 -2.83 -6.73 3.36
N PHE A 52 -3.91 -6.73 4.12
CA PHE A 52 -3.94 -7.40 5.43
C PHE A 52 -3.69 -8.90 5.28
N ALA A 53 -4.31 -9.52 4.29
CA ALA A 53 -4.10 -10.95 4.01
C ALA A 53 -2.68 -11.22 3.54
N GLU A 54 -2.13 -10.35 2.69
CA GLU A 54 -0.76 -10.51 2.21
C GLU A 54 0.27 -10.43 3.34
N ILE A 55 0.15 -9.43 4.19
CA ILE A 55 1.06 -9.31 5.34
C ILE A 55 0.97 -10.55 6.21
N PHE A 56 -0.24 -11.07 6.41
CA PHE A 56 -0.42 -12.28 7.21
C PHE A 56 0.31 -13.47 6.59
N TYR A 57 0.04 -13.79 5.31
CA TYR A 57 0.59 -15.02 4.76
C TYR A 57 2.10 -14.92 4.48
N VAL A 58 2.60 -13.77 4.09
CA VAL A 58 4.04 -13.58 3.88
C VAL A 58 4.78 -13.74 5.21
N THR A 59 4.29 -13.09 6.25
CA THR A 59 4.90 -13.19 7.59
C THR A 59 4.79 -14.60 8.14
N PHE A 60 3.63 -15.25 7.94
CA PHE A 60 3.41 -16.62 8.38
C PHE A 60 4.46 -17.56 7.79
N ARG A 61 4.69 -17.45 6.48
CA ARG A 61 5.66 -18.32 5.79
C ARG A 61 7.09 -18.12 6.29
N GLU A 62 7.45 -16.87 6.59
CA GLU A 62 8.83 -16.54 6.96
C GLU A 62 9.09 -16.63 8.46
N LEU A 63 8.14 -16.23 9.28
CA LEU A 63 8.36 -16.05 10.73
C LEU A 63 7.34 -16.77 11.60
N GLY A 64 6.36 -17.44 11.03
CA GLY A 64 5.35 -18.19 11.76
C GLY A 64 4.10 -17.40 12.09
N GLU A 65 3.08 -18.11 12.60
CA GLU A 65 1.75 -17.55 12.79
C GLU A 65 1.70 -16.46 13.87
N LYS A 66 2.46 -16.63 14.94
CA LYS A 66 2.46 -15.64 16.02
C LYS A 66 2.88 -14.27 15.53
N GLU A 67 3.97 -14.20 14.77
CA GLU A 67 4.46 -12.94 14.21
C GLU A 67 3.49 -12.39 13.17
N ALA A 68 2.87 -13.26 12.37
CA ALA A 68 1.86 -12.85 11.40
C ALA A 68 0.68 -12.15 12.10
N ARG A 69 0.18 -12.73 13.19
CA ARG A 69 -0.90 -12.14 13.98
C ARG A 69 -0.48 -10.82 14.60
N ASN A 70 0.75 -10.75 15.10
CA ASN A 70 1.27 -9.52 15.71
C ASN A 70 1.33 -8.38 14.70
N ARG A 71 1.81 -8.64 13.49
CA ARG A 71 1.91 -7.61 12.46
C ARG A 71 0.54 -7.10 12.02
N VAL A 72 -0.41 -8.00 11.82
CA VAL A 72 -1.79 -7.59 11.45
C VAL A 72 -2.43 -6.80 12.58
N ALA A 73 -2.21 -7.22 13.84
CA ALA A 73 -2.72 -6.48 14.99
C ALA A 73 -2.17 -5.05 15.04
N LEU A 74 -0.86 -4.89 14.76
CA LEU A 74 -0.25 -3.56 14.68
C LEU A 74 -0.86 -2.73 13.58
N MET A 75 -1.10 -3.32 12.41
CA MET A 75 -1.75 -2.60 11.30
C MET A 75 -3.12 -2.09 11.71
N ASN A 76 -3.88 -2.88 12.45
CA ASN A 76 -5.21 -2.48 12.90
C ASN A 76 -5.18 -1.35 13.93
N GLU A 77 -4.04 -1.08 14.55
CA GLU A 77 -3.88 0.01 15.50
C GLU A 77 -3.33 1.29 14.86
N LEU A 78 -2.84 1.20 13.63
CA LEU A 78 -2.31 2.36 12.91
C LEU A 78 -3.46 3.26 12.43
N THR A 79 -3.12 4.53 12.17
CA THR A 79 -4.10 5.48 11.64
C THR A 79 -4.21 5.29 10.12
N ILE A 80 -4.84 4.21 9.74
CA ILE A 80 -5.10 3.86 8.34
C ILE A 80 -6.58 3.48 8.20
N SER A 81 -7.14 3.74 7.03
CA SER A 81 -8.52 3.38 6.72
C SER A 81 -8.49 2.14 5.82
N ARG A 82 -9.15 1.08 6.26
CA ARG A 82 -9.23 -0.15 5.48
C ARG A 82 -10.20 0.03 4.32
N ALA A 83 -9.73 -0.24 3.10
CA ALA A 83 -10.56 -0.20 1.91
C ALA A 83 -11.08 -1.62 1.63
N GLU A 84 -12.41 -1.78 1.73
CA GLU A 84 -13.04 -3.07 1.53
C GLU A 84 -13.28 -3.38 0.04
N SER A 85 -13.65 -4.61 -0.25
CA SER A 85 -13.91 -5.10 -1.59
C SER A 85 -15.30 -4.68 -2.09
N THR A 86 -15.45 -3.40 -2.38
CA THR A 86 -16.73 -2.89 -2.87
C THR A 86 -16.92 -3.23 -4.35
N LYS A 87 -18.17 -3.11 -4.81
CA LYS A 87 -18.51 -3.34 -6.21
C LYS A 87 -17.72 -2.39 -7.12
N GLU A 88 -17.64 -1.13 -6.76
CA GLU A 88 -16.93 -0.10 -7.54
C GLU A 88 -15.45 -0.39 -7.64
N LEU A 89 -14.82 -0.72 -6.53
CA LEU A 89 -13.40 -1.10 -6.52
C LEU A 89 -13.16 -2.36 -7.35
N GLY A 90 -14.10 -3.32 -7.30
CA GLY A 90 -13.99 -4.54 -8.08
C GLY A 90 -13.96 -4.30 -9.58
N ILE A 91 -14.76 -3.35 -10.06
CA ILE A 91 -14.76 -2.99 -11.49
C ILE A 91 -13.39 -2.40 -11.89
N ILE A 92 -12.87 -1.50 -11.07
CA ILE A 92 -11.56 -0.88 -11.35
C ILE A 92 -10.46 -1.94 -11.32
N ALA A 93 -10.46 -2.80 -10.30
CA ALA A 93 -9.49 -3.89 -10.18
C ALA A 93 -9.56 -4.83 -11.38
N GLY A 94 -10.76 -5.17 -11.82
CA GLY A 94 -10.96 -6.02 -12.98
C GLY A 94 -10.41 -5.40 -14.25
N ARG A 95 -10.63 -4.11 -14.46
CA ARG A 95 -10.07 -3.41 -15.63
C ARG A 95 -8.55 -3.41 -15.63
N LEU A 96 -7.96 -3.13 -14.47
CA LEU A 96 -6.50 -3.13 -14.34
C LEU A 96 -5.95 -4.52 -14.62
N LYS A 97 -6.56 -5.55 -14.03
CA LYS A 97 -6.11 -6.93 -14.23
C LYS A 97 -6.24 -7.37 -15.68
N ALA A 98 -7.27 -6.91 -16.38
CA ALA A 98 -7.52 -7.24 -17.78
C ALA A 98 -6.50 -6.60 -18.73
N THR A 99 -5.93 -5.45 -18.38
CA THR A 99 -5.09 -4.66 -19.26
C THR A 99 -3.62 -4.57 -18.83
N LYS A 100 -3.29 -5.02 -17.63
CA LYS A 100 -1.93 -4.95 -17.08
C LYS A 100 -1.50 -6.31 -16.56
N ARG A 101 -0.19 -6.54 -16.49
CA ARG A 101 0.37 -7.79 -15.99
C ARG A 101 0.68 -7.68 -14.51
N ILE A 102 -0.37 -7.63 -13.70
CA ILE A 102 -0.25 -7.51 -12.26
C ILE A 102 -0.97 -8.66 -11.57
N SER A 103 -0.57 -8.97 -10.35
CA SER A 103 -1.23 -10.00 -9.55
C SER A 103 -2.64 -9.55 -9.18
N PHE A 104 -3.48 -10.51 -8.76
CA PHE A 104 -4.84 -10.21 -8.33
C PHE A 104 -4.84 -9.23 -7.14
N ALA A 105 -3.99 -9.49 -6.16
CA ALA A 105 -3.89 -8.61 -4.98
C ALA A 105 -3.45 -7.20 -5.38
N ASP A 106 -2.44 -7.08 -6.25
CA ASP A 106 -1.94 -5.78 -6.70
C ASP A 106 -3.00 -5.01 -7.48
N ALA A 107 -3.86 -5.72 -8.21
CA ALA A 107 -4.97 -5.06 -8.92
C ALA A 107 -5.93 -4.38 -7.94
N TRP A 108 -6.25 -5.02 -6.80
CA TRP A 108 -7.09 -4.42 -5.78
C TRP A 108 -6.41 -3.24 -5.09
N ILE A 109 -5.11 -3.36 -4.84
CA ILE A 109 -4.34 -2.29 -4.22
C ILE A 109 -4.29 -1.07 -5.14
N ALA A 110 -3.98 -1.29 -6.41
CA ALA A 110 -3.95 -0.22 -7.40
C ALA A 110 -5.34 0.40 -7.59
N ALA A 111 -6.39 -0.42 -7.59
CA ALA A 111 -7.77 0.06 -7.71
C ALA A 111 -8.11 1.02 -6.57
N THR A 112 -7.62 0.74 -5.37
CA THR A 112 -7.83 1.61 -4.22
C THR A 112 -7.21 2.99 -4.48
N ALA A 113 -5.99 3.02 -5.02
CA ALA A 113 -5.33 4.27 -5.36
C ALA A 113 -6.07 5.03 -6.45
N VAL A 114 -6.58 4.35 -7.47
CA VAL A 114 -7.37 4.99 -8.52
C VAL A 114 -8.67 5.57 -7.95
N PHE A 115 -9.40 4.78 -7.16
CA PHE A 115 -10.70 5.18 -6.64
C PHE A 115 -10.61 6.42 -5.75
N TYR A 116 -9.61 6.48 -4.89
CA TYR A 116 -9.44 7.59 -3.96
C TYR A 116 -8.52 8.70 -4.48
N ASP A 117 -8.08 8.59 -5.73
CA ASP A 117 -7.11 9.54 -6.32
C ASP A 117 -5.90 9.70 -5.39
N ALA A 118 -5.36 8.59 -4.95
CA ALA A 118 -4.30 8.53 -3.95
C ALA A 118 -2.95 8.21 -4.58
N THR A 119 -1.89 8.60 -3.88
CA THR A 119 -0.53 8.23 -4.24
C THR A 119 -0.22 6.85 -3.65
N LEU A 120 0.19 5.92 -4.50
CA LEU A 120 0.55 4.57 -4.07
C LEU A 120 2.02 4.52 -3.63
N VAL A 121 2.25 4.03 -2.42
CA VAL A 121 3.60 3.87 -1.85
C VAL A 121 3.96 2.40 -1.90
N HIS A 122 5.02 2.06 -2.62
CA HIS A 122 5.37 0.66 -2.88
C HIS A 122 6.88 0.47 -3.07
N LYS A 123 7.29 -0.78 -3.07
CA LYS A 123 8.64 -1.22 -3.40
C LYS A 123 8.58 -2.39 -4.39
N ASP A 124 7.59 -2.39 -5.27
CA ASP A 124 7.34 -3.51 -6.19
C ASP A 124 7.40 -3.02 -7.64
N PRO A 125 8.37 -3.53 -8.45
CA PRO A 125 8.49 -3.11 -9.86
C PRO A 125 7.22 -3.34 -10.68
N GLU A 126 6.37 -4.26 -10.26
CA GLU A 126 5.12 -4.56 -10.96
C GLU A 126 4.23 -3.32 -11.13
N PHE A 127 4.28 -2.39 -10.18
CA PHE A 127 3.48 -1.17 -10.24
C PHE A 127 4.00 -0.12 -11.22
N GLN A 128 5.20 -0.27 -11.75
CA GLN A 128 5.75 0.69 -12.72
C GLN A 128 4.88 0.81 -13.97
N GLN A 129 4.23 -0.26 -14.38
CA GLN A 129 3.34 -0.23 -15.54
C GLN A 129 2.07 0.58 -15.31
N LEU A 130 1.83 1.05 -14.09
CA LEU A 130 0.64 1.83 -13.73
C LEU A 130 0.93 3.32 -13.56
N MET A 131 2.15 3.79 -13.87
CA MET A 131 2.52 5.19 -13.67
C MET A 131 1.70 6.16 -14.54
N ASP A 132 1.09 5.67 -15.61
CA ASP A 132 0.17 6.46 -16.43
C ASP A 132 -1.20 6.62 -15.81
N LYS A 133 -1.52 5.84 -14.79
CA LYS A 133 -2.84 5.80 -14.15
C LYS A 133 -2.86 6.37 -12.74
N ILE A 134 -1.76 6.22 -12.02
CA ILE A 134 -1.68 6.61 -10.61
C ILE A 134 -0.33 7.27 -10.31
N ARG A 135 -0.34 8.14 -9.31
CA ARG A 135 0.91 8.68 -8.77
C ARG A 135 1.51 7.66 -7.83
N VAL A 136 2.84 7.54 -7.86
CA VAL A 136 3.54 6.58 -7.01
C VAL A 136 4.69 7.23 -6.26
N ILE A 137 4.97 6.70 -5.08
CA ILE A 137 6.23 6.89 -4.37
C ILE A 137 6.88 5.52 -4.34
N GLU A 138 7.98 5.38 -5.07
CA GLU A 138 8.73 4.14 -5.09
C GLU A 138 9.79 4.16 -4.01
N LEU A 139 9.67 3.25 -3.06
CA LEU A 139 10.67 3.12 -1.99
C LEU A 139 11.95 2.49 -2.55
N PRO A 140 13.12 2.81 -1.96
CA PRO A 140 14.38 2.26 -2.47
C PRO A 140 14.39 0.73 -2.41
N TYR A 141 14.83 0.12 -3.50
CA TYR A 141 15.03 -1.32 -3.52
C TYR A 141 16.26 -1.67 -2.69
N LYS A 142 16.23 -2.89 -2.13
CA LYS A 142 17.36 -3.38 -1.37
C LYS A 142 18.56 -3.52 -2.31
N LYS A 143 19.66 -2.87 -1.96
CA LYS A 143 20.88 -2.99 -2.74
C LYS A 143 21.45 -4.38 -2.55
N THR A 144 21.66 -5.08 -3.67
CA THR A 144 22.44 -6.29 -3.64
C THR A 144 23.90 -5.91 -3.42
N ALA A 145 24.50 -6.53 -2.43
CA ALA A 145 25.92 -6.30 -2.15
C ALA A 145 26.80 -6.75 -3.32
#